data_2f4cc4f686dae7061c5d356dbe77f4b5
#
_entry.id   2f4cc4f686dae7061c5d356dbe77f4b5
#
_cell.length_a   1.000
_cell.length_b   1.000
_cell.length_c   1.000
_cell.angle_alpha   90.00
_cell.angle_beta   90.00
_cell.angle_gamma   90.00
#
_symmetry.space_group_name_H-M   'P 1'
#
loop_
_entity.id
_entity.type
_entity.pdbx_description
1 polymer ?
#
loop_
_entity_poly.entity_id
_entity_poly.type
_entity_poly.pdbx_seq_one_letter_code
_entity_poly.pdbx_strand_id
1 'polypeptide(L)'
;NDAGAVLLGKLNMSEFAMGDAFEHPYGRPHNPWDLSRNAGTSSSGSGAATAAFLCATSLGEDTGGSIRGPASFCGLVGIRPSWGRVSRHGVLGASWSMDQVGPISRTVSDCAITLAAIAGHDPKDGHTWDVPVPDYLASLSGGVQSLKIGVITERVQGPSVDPQVRDLVVKAIAQLGELGAVVSEIEIPLIAQSAAISTAVTYGDVSGVHREGIDNHLKEYDYNLQLRLLTGAILPAQAHQKAVRLRHMLRQQILDALEKVDVLVMPTSSIPASPLPEKAGVESKEAFLEMLGGRRSFTAPFNLASVPALSINCGFTVDDLPVGLQIAGKPFDESMVFRVAYAYEQATDWNTRRPPVS
;
A
#
# COMPACT_ATOMS: atom_id res chain seq x y z
N ASN A 1 6.11 -20.73 11.05
CA ASN A 1 5.82 -21.82 12.02
C ASN A 1 6.54 -21.58 13.36
N ASP A 2 7.77 -21.08 13.34
CA ASP A 2 8.58 -20.89 14.58
C ASP A 2 7.94 -19.92 15.57
N ALA A 3 7.20 -18.92 15.08
CA ALA A 3 6.39 -18.01 15.89
C ALA A 3 5.03 -18.60 16.33
N GLY A 4 4.76 -19.89 16.08
CA GLY A 4 3.51 -20.55 16.44
C GLY A 4 2.33 -20.29 15.47
N ALA A 5 2.56 -19.62 14.35
CA ALA A 5 1.52 -19.36 13.36
C ALA A 5 1.07 -20.65 12.64
N VAL A 6 -0.24 -20.78 12.42
CA VAL A 6 -0.86 -21.85 11.64
C VAL A 6 -1.11 -21.34 10.22
N LEU A 7 -0.39 -21.89 9.25
CA LEU A 7 -0.58 -21.56 7.85
C LEU A 7 -1.84 -22.28 7.32
N LEU A 8 -2.89 -21.53 7.01
CA LEU A 8 -4.16 -22.06 6.48
C LEU A 8 -4.10 -22.33 4.99
N GLY A 9 -3.34 -21.55 4.22
CA GLY A 9 -3.24 -21.70 2.78
C GLY A 9 -2.61 -20.50 2.08
N LYS A 10 -2.62 -20.52 0.77
CA LYS A 10 -2.28 -19.40 -0.11
C LYS A 10 -3.54 -18.68 -0.55
N LEU A 11 -3.44 -17.37 -0.69
CA LEU A 11 -4.55 -16.52 -1.08
C LEU A 11 -4.38 -16.06 -2.52
N ASN A 12 -5.50 -15.85 -3.22
CA ASN A 12 -5.50 -15.43 -4.61
C ASN A 12 -5.02 -13.98 -4.76
N MET A 13 -4.26 -13.72 -5.79
CA MET A 13 -3.73 -12.41 -6.11
C MET A 13 -3.77 -12.17 -7.62
N SER A 14 -3.68 -10.94 -8.07
CA SER A 14 -3.52 -10.67 -9.49
C SER A 14 -2.20 -11.25 -10.00
N GLU A 15 -2.20 -11.68 -11.24
CA GLU A 15 -1.10 -12.42 -11.85
C GLU A 15 0.24 -11.69 -11.67
N PHE A 16 1.25 -12.39 -11.11
CA PHE A 16 2.59 -11.89 -10.80
C PHE A 16 2.63 -10.57 -10.04
N ALA A 17 1.62 -10.26 -9.23
CA ALA A 17 1.42 -8.98 -8.53
C ALA A 17 1.31 -7.76 -9.47
N MET A 18 1.24 -7.96 -10.76
CA MET A 18 1.23 -6.92 -11.80
C MET A 18 -0.07 -6.84 -12.59
N GLY A 19 -0.99 -7.78 -12.41
CA GLY A 19 -2.35 -7.73 -12.94
C GLY A 19 -3.18 -6.60 -12.30
N ASP A 20 -4.45 -6.55 -12.62
CA ASP A 20 -5.43 -5.64 -12.04
C ASP A 20 -6.60 -6.40 -11.39
N ALA A 21 -7.75 -5.75 -11.24
CA ALA A 21 -8.93 -6.38 -10.66
C ALA A 21 -9.78 -7.14 -11.69
N PHE A 22 -9.40 -7.19 -12.97
CA PHE A 22 -10.21 -7.81 -14.02
C PHE A 22 -10.05 -9.32 -14.02
N GLU A 23 -8.82 -9.82 -14.07
CA GLU A 23 -8.52 -11.24 -14.18
C GLU A 23 -7.58 -11.72 -13.08
N HIS A 24 -7.90 -12.89 -12.52
CA HIS A 24 -7.08 -13.56 -11.53
C HIS A 24 -7.03 -15.05 -11.87
N PRO A 25 -5.89 -15.74 -11.67
CA PRO A 25 -5.71 -17.13 -12.10
C PRO A 25 -6.71 -18.12 -11.54
N TYR A 26 -7.27 -17.86 -10.34
CA TYR A 26 -8.17 -18.77 -9.62
C TYR A 26 -9.55 -18.16 -9.34
N GLY A 27 -10.01 -17.30 -10.21
CA GLY A 27 -11.25 -16.54 -10.02
C GLY A 27 -11.02 -15.21 -9.32
N ARG A 28 -11.93 -14.29 -9.51
CA ARG A 28 -11.81 -12.91 -9.06
C ARG A 28 -12.18 -12.78 -7.57
N PRO A 29 -11.29 -12.27 -6.70
CA PRO A 29 -11.69 -11.91 -5.35
C PRO A 29 -12.61 -10.70 -5.35
N HIS A 30 -13.72 -10.79 -4.62
CA HIS A 30 -14.70 -9.74 -4.45
C HIS A 30 -14.51 -9.03 -3.10
N ASN A 31 -14.92 -7.77 -3.02
CA ASN A 31 -14.86 -7.01 -1.78
C ASN A 31 -15.97 -7.49 -0.82
N PRO A 32 -15.67 -7.94 0.41
CA PRO A 32 -16.70 -8.40 1.35
C PRO A 32 -17.70 -7.32 1.78
N TRP A 33 -17.39 -6.03 1.63
CA TRP A 33 -18.31 -4.93 1.92
C TRP A 33 -19.35 -4.74 0.81
N ASP A 34 -18.98 -5.01 -0.43
CA ASP A 34 -19.88 -5.02 -1.59
C ASP A 34 -19.27 -5.93 -2.67
N LEU A 35 -19.92 -7.04 -2.96
CA LEU A 35 -19.42 -8.05 -3.92
C LEU A 35 -19.33 -7.54 -5.37
N SER A 36 -19.91 -6.39 -5.70
CA SER A 36 -19.73 -5.74 -7.00
C SER A 36 -18.45 -4.88 -7.08
N ARG A 37 -17.73 -4.75 -5.97
CA ARG A 37 -16.57 -3.88 -5.84
C ARG A 37 -15.26 -4.64 -5.79
N ASN A 38 -14.21 -3.92 -6.14
CA ASN A 38 -12.82 -4.34 -6.11
C ASN A 38 -12.32 -4.50 -4.66
N ALA A 39 -11.72 -5.64 -4.35
CA ALA A 39 -11.08 -5.89 -3.05
C ALA A 39 -9.68 -5.20 -2.90
N GLY A 40 -9.24 -4.47 -3.92
CA GLY A 40 -7.88 -3.93 -4.00
C GLY A 40 -6.91 -4.92 -4.66
N THR A 41 -5.87 -4.39 -5.32
CA THR A 41 -4.82 -5.18 -5.97
C THR A 41 -3.44 -4.77 -5.45
N SER A 42 -2.47 -5.66 -5.53
CA SER A 42 -2.49 -7.03 -6.08
C SER A 42 -2.83 -8.10 -5.04
N SER A 43 -2.71 -7.84 -3.71
CA SER A 43 -3.01 -8.81 -2.63
C SER A 43 -4.52 -8.91 -2.36
N SER A 44 -5.31 -9.12 -3.42
CA SER A 44 -6.79 -9.05 -3.40
C SER A 44 -7.40 -10.09 -2.47
N GLY A 45 -6.94 -11.34 -2.56
CA GLY A 45 -7.41 -12.42 -1.69
C GLY A 45 -7.00 -12.21 -0.24
N SER A 46 -5.83 -11.60 0.01
CA SER A 46 -5.38 -11.28 1.38
C SER A 46 -6.33 -10.25 2.03
N GLY A 47 -6.69 -9.19 1.31
CA GLY A 47 -7.69 -8.23 1.77
C GLY A 47 -9.05 -8.86 2.00
N ALA A 48 -9.58 -9.55 0.98
CA ALA A 48 -10.91 -10.17 1.05
C ALA A 48 -11.02 -11.21 2.17
N ALA A 49 -10.06 -12.15 2.27
CA ALA A 49 -10.10 -13.22 3.26
C ALA A 49 -9.98 -12.70 4.70
N THR A 50 -9.12 -11.71 4.94
CA THR A 50 -8.95 -11.11 6.27
C THR A 50 -10.20 -10.33 6.68
N ALA A 51 -10.80 -9.55 5.76
CA ALA A 51 -12.03 -8.81 6.02
C ALA A 51 -13.23 -9.74 6.25
N ALA A 52 -13.32 -10.85 5.51
CA ALA A 52 -14.35 -11.87 5.66
C ALA A 52 -14.13 -12.83 6.85
N PHE A 53 -13.18 -12.57 7.74
CA PHE A 53 -12.87 -13.39 8.91
C PHE A 53 -12.44 -14.85 8.59
N LEU A 54 -11.98 -15.13 7.40
CA LEU A 54 -11.48 -16.46 6.99
C LEU A 54 -10.08 -16.76 7.58
N CYS A 55 -9.35 -15.73 8.00
CA CYS A 55 -8.07 -15.84 8.70
C CYS A 55 -7.91 -14.70 9.70
N ALA A 56 -7.02 -14.85 10.68
CA ALA A 56 -6.72 -13.82 11.66
C ALA A 56 -5.94 -12.65 11.02
N THR A 57 -4.95 -13.00 10.23
CA THR A 57 -4.06 -12.09 9.50
C THR A 57 -3.64 -12.74 8.19
N SER A 58 -3.18 -11.96 7.24
CA SER A 58 -2.61 -12.45 5.99
C SER A 58 -1.34 -11.67 5.64
N LEU A 59 -0.55 -12.20 4.73
CA LEU A 59 0.59 -11.50 4.15
C LEU A 59 0.23 -11.00 2.75
N GLY A 60 0.79 -9.86 2.39
CA GLY A 60 0.74 -9.30 1.06
C GLY A 60 2.13 -8.86 0.60
N GLU A 61 2.23 -8.46 -0.66
CA GLU A 61 3.41 -7.83 -1.22
C GLU A 61 3.02 -6.44 -1.73
N ASP A 62 3.89 -5.42 -1.56
CA ASP A 62 3.61 -4.03 -1.89
C ASP A 62 4.75 -3.40 -2.69
N THR A 63 4.66 -3.47 -4.02
CA THR A 63 5.53 -2.75 -4.96
C THR A 63 5.05 -1.32 -5.21
N GLY A 64 3.74 -1.13 -5.27
CA GLY A 64 3.11 0.17 -5.60
C GLY A 64 1.84 0.46 -4.80
N GLY A 65 1.64 -0.20 -3.64
CA GLY A 65 0.45 -0.06 -2.79
C GLY A 65 -0.34 -1.35 -2.62
N SER A 66 0.21 -2.49 -2.98
CA SER A 66 -0.56 -3.75 -3.05
C SER A 66 -0.83 -4.42 -1.69
N ILE A 67 -0.35 -3.88 -0.57
CA ILE A 67 -0.82 -4.16 0.80
C ILE A 67 -1.85 -3.11 1.21
N ARG A 68 -1.49 -1.83 1.09
CA ARG A 68 -2.27 -0.69 1.58
C ARG A 68 -3.57 -0.49 0.81
N GLY A 69 -3.56 -0.74 -0.50
CA GLY A 69 -4.77 -0.67 -1.32
C GLY A 69 -5.85 -1.67 -0.90
N PRO A 70 -5.54 -2.99 -0.85
CA PRO A 70 -6.47 -3.99 -0.29
C PRO A 70 -6.89 -3.68 1.15
N ALA A 71 -5.99 -3.24 2.02
CA ALA A 71 -6.34 -2.84 3.39
C ALA A 71 -7.34 -1.67 3.39
N SER A 72 -7.12 -0.64 2.58
CA SER A 72 -8.04 0.50 2.45
C SER A 72 -9.43 0.10 1.95
N PHE A 73 -9.48 -0.70 0.88
CA PHE A 73 -10.74 -1.08 0.24
C PHE A 73 -11.55 -2.10 1.03
N CYS A 74 -10.88 -2.90 1.87
CA CYS A 74 -11.52 -3.92 2.69
C CYS A 74 -11.69 -3.52 4.17
N GLY A 75 -11.38 -2.26 4.56
CA GLY A 75 -11.57 -1.77 5.92
C GLY A 75 -10.61 -2.38 6.94
N LEU A 76 -9.37 -2.62 6.54
CA LEU A 76 -8.33 -3.32 7.30
C LEU A 76 -7.15 -2.40 7.64
N VAL A 77 -6.25 -2.94 8.47
CA VAL A 77 -4.92 -2.39 8.72
C VAL A 77 -3.90 -3.14 7.87
N GLY A 78 -3.13 -2.43 7.06
CA GLY A 78 -2.08 -3.04 6.27
C GLY A 78 -0.84 -2.17 6.23
N ILE A 79 0.32 -2.73 6.58
CA ILE A 79 1.59 -2.01 6.57
C ILE A 79 2.51 -2.55 5.49
N ARG A 80 3.02 -1.63 4.66
CA ARG A 80 4.25 -1.81 3.92
C ARG A 80 5.39 -1.37 4.84
N PRO A 81 6.21 -2.29 5.38
CA PRO A 81 7.35 -1.91 6.18
C PRO A 81 8.45 -1.24 5.34
N SER A 82 9.47 -0.73 5.99
CA SER A 82 10.68 -0.21 5.35
C SER A 82 11.29 -1.24 4.41
N TRP A 83 11.79 -0.80 3.28
CA TRP A 83 12.44 -1.70 2.35
C TRP A 83 13.66 -2.37 3.01
N GLY A 84 13.69 -3.72 2.97
CA GLY A 84 14.69 -4.52 3.64
C GLY A 84 14.41 -4.85 5.12
N ARG A 85 13.22 -4.50 5.65
CA ARG A 85 12.80 -4.90 7.01
C ARG A 85 12.37 -6.37 7.07
N VAL A 86 11.79 -6.89 5.98
CA VAL A 86 11.28 -8.27 5.87
C VAL A 86 11.93 -8.93 4.66
N SER A 87 12.36 -10.18 4.82
CA SER A 87 12.93 -10.97 3.74
C SER A 87 11.94 -11.23 2.61
N ARG A 88 12.43 -11.20 1.39
CA ARG A 88 11.73 -11.57 0.15
C ARG A 88 12.26 -12.86 -0.44
N HIS A 89 13.09 -13.60 0.30
CA HIS A 89 13.60 -14.88 -0.17
C HIS A 89 12.46 -15.84 -0.50
N GLY A 90 12.45 -16.39 -1.70
CA GLY A 90 11.38 -17.25 -2.20
C GLY A 90 10.16 -16.53 -2.79
N VAL A 91 10.16 -15.18 -2.83
CA VAL A 91 9.15 -14.37 -3.52
C VAL A 91 9.66 -14.06 -4.92
N LEU A 92 8.84 -14.29 -5.95
CA LEU A 92 9.15 -13.83 -7.30
C LEU A 92 8.98 -12.30 -7.34
N GLY A 93 10.07 -11.59 -7.65
CA GLY A 93 10.08 -10.13 -7.65
C GLY A 93 9.32 -9.51 -8.82
N ALA A 94 8.66 -8.38 -8.59
CA ALA A 94 8.15 -7.48 -9.62
C ALA A 94 9.12 -6.30 -9.83
N SER A 95 9.51 -5.62 -8.76
CA SER A 95 10.53 -4.55 -8.79
C SER A 95 11.44 -4.69 -7.58
N TRP A 96 12.63 -5.23 -7.79
CA TRP A 96 13.58 -5.58 -6.72
C TRP A 96 13.85 -4.44 -5.73
N SER A 97 13.79 -3.19 -6.18
CA SER A 97 14.07 -2.02 -5.37
C SER A 97 12.84 -1.42 -4.68
N MET A 98 11.64 -1.96 -4.94
CA MET A 98 10.38 -1.45 -4.35
C MET A 98 9.55 -2.53 -3.67
N ASP A 99 9.69 -3.81 -4.05
CA ASP A 99 8.92 -4.90 -3.46
C ASP A 99 9.16 -5.01 -1.96
N GLN A 100 8.10 -5.20 -1.20
CA GLN A 100 8.17 -5.41 0.24
C GLN A 100 6.99 -6.25 0.73
N VAL A 101 7.30 -7.33 1.46
CA VAL A 101 6.30 -8.16 2.13
C VAL A 101 5.87 -7.50 3.43
N GLY A 102 4.58 -7.61 3.75
CA GLY A 102 4.04 -7.10 5.02
C GLY A 102 2.65 -7.63 5.31
N PRO A 103 2.17 -7.45 6.55
CA PRO A 103 0.88 -7.97 7.01
C PRO A 103 -0.32 -7.11 6.58
N ILE A 104 -1.48 -7.79 6.47
CA ILE A 104 -2.82 -7.23 6.39
C ILE A 104 -3.64 -7.89 7.50
N SER A 105 -4.18 -7.10 8.42
CA SER A 105 -4.85 -7.56 9.63
C SER A 105 -6.09 -6.73 9.93
N ARG A 106 -6.94 -7.16 10.87
CA ARG A 106 -8.12 -6.39 11.25
C ARG A 106 -7.83 -5.27 12.23
N THR A 107 -6.79 -5.44 13.07
CA THR A 107 -6.40 -4.46 14.09
C THR A 107 -4.93 -4.08 13.96
N VAL A 108 -4.57 -2.92 14.52
CA VAL A 108 -3.17 -2.47 14.57
C VAL A 108 -2.31 -3.44 15.38
N SER A 109 -2.85 -3.98 16.47
CA SER A 109 -2.14 -4.94 17.32
C SER A 109 -1.82 -6.24 16.57
N ASP A 110 -2.80 -6.82 15.83
CA ASP A 110 -2.57 -8.02 15.03
C ASP A 110 -1.54 -7.78 13.93
N CYS A 111 -1.58 -6.58 13.33
CA CYS A 111 -0.63 -6.17 12.30
C CYS A 111 0.79 -6.06 12.87
N ALA A 112 0.93 -5.48 14.06
CA ALA A 112 2.20 -5.34 14.77
C ALA A 112 2.79 -6.72 15.19
N ILE A 113 1.95 -7.62 15.72
CA ILE A 113 2.34 -9.00 16.07
C ILE A 113 2.84 -9.73 14.81
N THR A 114 2.09 -9.63 13.73
CA THR A 114 2.44 -10.33 12.49
C THR A 114 3.74 -9.76 11.89
N LEU A 115 3.93 -8.44 11.90
CA LEU A 115 5.19 -7.85 11.44
C LEU A 115 6.36 -8.27 12.31
N ALA A 116 6.22 -8.29 13.63
CA ALA A 116 7.27 -8.75 14.56
C ALA A 116 7.74 -10.18 14.26
N ALA A 117 6.81 -11.04 13.86
CA ALA A 117 7.10 -12.44 13.55
C ALA A 117 7.87 -12.65 12.23
N ILE A 118 7.82 -11.69 11.29
CA ILE A 118 8.43 -11.83 9.96
C ILE A 118 9.56 -10.83 9.70
N ALA A 119 9.73 -9.82 10.56
CA ALA A 119 10.78 -8.81 10.44
C ALA A 119 12.15 -9.34 10.89
N GLY A 120 13.21 -8.88 10.25
CA GLY A 120 14.59 -9.16 10.64
C GLY A 120 15.52 -9.41 9.46
N HIS A 121 16.80 -9.54 9.78
CA HIS A 121 17.82 -9.87 8.78
C HIS A 121 17.73 -11.35 8.37
N ASP A 122 17.76 -11.58 7.06
CA ASP A 122 17.82 -12.92 6.46
C ASP A 122 19.03 -13.00 5.53
N PRO A 123 20.04 -13.81 5.83
CA PRO A 123 21.23 -13.96 4.98
C PRO A 123 20.93 -14.55 3.58
N LYS A 124 19.71 -15.10 3.37
CA LYS A 124 19.28 -15.59 2.06
C LYS A 124 18.70 -14.49 1.16
N ASP A 125 18.35 -13.33 1.74
CA ASP A 125 17.97 -12.13 1.00
C ASP A 125 18.99 -11.03 1.26
N GLY A 126 19.93 -10.86 0.34
CA GLY A 126 20.99 -9.84 0.43
C GLY A 126 20.50 -8.39 0.47
N HIS A 127 19.19 -8.17 0.43
CA HIS A 127 18.56 -6.85 0.53
C HIS A 127 17.95 -6.57 1.91
N THR A 128 17.96 -7.54 2.83
CA THR A 128 17.58 -7.27 4.21
C THR A 128 18.69 -6.54 4.96
N TRP A 129 18.28 -5.56 5.79
CA TRP A 129 19.22 -4.80 6.60
C TRP A 129 19.34 -5.41 7.99
N ASP A 130 20.56 -5.48 8.50
CA ASP A 130 20.84 -5.89 9.87
C ASP A 130 20.55 -4.72 10.83
N VAL A 131 19.26 -4.42 10.98
CA VAL A 131 18.73 -3.39 11.86
C VAL A 131 17.85 -4.07 12.91
N PRO A 132 18.05 -3.79 14.21
CA PRO A 132 17.25 -4.39 15.27
C PRO A 132 15.75 -4.27 15.02
N VAL A 133 15.00 -5.34 15.29
CA VAL A 133 13.53 -5.33 15.27
C VAL A 133 13.05 -4.85 16.64
N PRO A 134 12.37 -3.71 16.73
CA PRO A 134 11.85 -3.22 17.99
C PRO A 134 10.65 -4.05 18.46
N ASP A 135 10.32 -3.93 19.74
CA ASP A 135 9.05 -4.42 20.26
C ASP A 135 7.92 -3.48 19.79
N TYR A 136 7.28 -3.86 18.68
CA TYR A 136 6.19 -3.06 18.11
C TYR A 136 4.99 -2.97 19.06
N LEU A 137 4.70 -4.03 19.85
CA LEU A 137 3.58 -4.01 20.79
C LEU A 137 3.82 -3.03 21.94
N ALA A 138 5.03 -2.99 22.47
CA ALA A 138 5.39 -2.04 23.52
C ALA A 138 5.25 -0.58 23.06
N SER A 139 5.44 -0.31 21.78
CA SER A 139 5.32 1.04 21.22
C SER A 139 3.87 1.55 21.09
N LEU A 140 2.86 0.68 21.11
CA LEU A 140 1.46 1.03 20.89
C LEU A 140 0.90 1.98 21.96
N SER A 141 1.29 1.79 23.22
CA SER A 141 0.74 2.51 24.38
C SER A 141 1.20 3.96 24.53
N GLY A 142 2.07 4.47 23.64
CA GLY A 142 2.69 5.78 23.77
C GLY A 142 1.76 6.99 23.52
N GLY A 143 0.55 6.80 22.99
CA GLY A 143 -0.36 7.88 22.59
C GLY A 143 0.26 8.82 21.53
N VAL A 144 -0.43 9.91 21.18
CA VAL A 144 0.04 10.87 20.16
C VAL A 144 0.28 12.28 20.72
N GLN A 145 0.23 12.45 22.04
CA GLN A 145 0.43 13.76 22.68
C GLN A 145 1.75 14.40 22.22
N SER A 146 1.67 15.61 21.70
CA SER A 146 2.77 16.43 21.19
C SER A 146 3.52 15.87 19.97
N LEU A 147 3.10 14.72 19.41
CA LEU A 147 3.66 14.24 18.16
C LEU A 147 3.30 15.19 17.01
N LYS A 148 4.25 15.41 16.12
CA LYS A 148 4.08 16.25 14.94
C LYS A 148 3.59 15.41 13.76
N ILE A 149 2.42 15.75 13.24
CA ILE A 149 1.79 15.08 12.09
C ILE A 149 1.78 16.03 10.90
N GLY A 150 2.47 15.66 9.84
CA GLY A 150 2.50 16.41 8.58
C GLY A 150 1.41 15.93 7.62
N VAL A 151 0.49 16.82 7.26
CA VAL A 151 -0.56 16.54 6.27
C VAL A 151 -0.06 16.90 4.88
N ILE A 152 -0.04 15.94 3.96
CA ILE A 152 0.30 16.21 2.56
C ILE A 152 -0.93 16.82 1.88
N THR A 153 -1.02 18.16 1.91
CA THR A 153 -2.23 18.92 1.57
C THR A 153 -2.67 18.68 0.13
N GLU A 154 -1.73 18.57 -0.83
CA GLU A 154 -2.03 18.32 -2.23
C GLU A 154 -2.72 16.98 -2.49
N ARG A 155 -2.56 16.03 -1.55
CA ARG A 155 -3.18 14.70 -1.60
C ARG A 155 -4.48 14.61 -0.80
N VAL A 156 -4.74 15.56 0.08
CA VAL A 156 -6.01 15.66 0.82
C VAL A 156 -7.00 16.56 0.08
N GLN A 157 -6.56 17.72 -0.40
CA GLN A 157 -7.40 18.74 -1.02
C GLN A 157 -7.40 18.72 -2.55
N GLY A 158 -6.64 17.79 -3.16
CA GLY A 158 -6.48 17.71 -4.61
C GLY A 158 -7.81 17.47 -5.35
N PRO A 159 -7.97 17.96 -6.58
CA PRO A 159 -9.22 17.88 -7.34
C PRO A 159 -9.61 16.45 -7.73
N SER A 160 -8.68 15.51 -7.69
CA SER A 160 -8.93 14.10 -8.00
C SER A 160 -9.42 13.29 -6.78
N VAL A 161 -9.52 13.90 -5.60
CA VAL A 161 -9.97 13.23 -4.38
C VAL A 161 -11.49 13.28 -4.30
N ASP A 162 -12.11 12.11 -4.18
CA ASP A 162 -13.55 12.00 -3.94
C ASP A 162 -13.94 12.81 -2.69
N PRO A 163 -15.02 13.61 -2.73
CA PRO A 163 -15.43 14.43 -1.60
C PRO A 163 -15.66 13.63 -0.31
N GLN A 164 -16.21 12.43 -0.36
CA GLN A 164 -16.42 11.59 0.82
C GLN A 164 -15.10 11.09 1.40
N VAL A 165 -14.14 10.71 0.53
CA VAL A 165 -12.79 10.31 0.97
C VAL A 165 -12.10 11.49 1.67
N ARG A 166 -12.15 12.68 1.07
CA ARG A 166 -11.58 13.89 1.64
C ARG A 166 -12.17 14.19 3.01
N ASP A 167 -13.49 14.21 3.12
CA ASP A 167 -14.20 14.57 4.36
C ASP A 167 -13.89 13.59 5.49
N LEU A 168 -13.82 12.29 5.20
CA LEU A 168 -13.47 11.25 6.17
C LEU A 168 -12.02 11.37 6.62
N VAL A 169 -11.09 11.61 5.71
CA VAL A 169 -9.67 11.79 6.03
C VAL A 169 -9.43 13.08 6.82
N VAL A 170 -10.11 14.18 6.46
CA VAL A 170 -10.04 15.43 7.23
C VAL A 170 -10.54 15.22 8.66
N LYS A 171 -11.65 14.50 8.86
CA LYS A 171 -12.15 14.14 10.20
C LYS A 171 -11.16 13.28 10.97
N ALA A 172 -10.51 12.31 10.33
CA ALA A 172 -9.50 11.48 10.96
C ALA A 172 -8.26 12.27 11.40
N ILE A 173 -7.83 13.23 10.58
CA ILE A 173 -6.73 14.14 10.91
C ILE A 173 -7.11 15.05 12.10
N ALA A 174 -8.34 15.59 12.11
CA ALA A 174 -8.85 16.39 13.23
C ALA A 174 -8.89 15.57 14.54
N GLN A 175 -9.34 14.30 14.47
CA GLN A 175 -9.35 13.38 15.62
C GLN A 175 -7.94 13.17 16.20
N LEU A 176 -6.92 13.03 15.36
CA LEU A 176 -5.52 12.94 15.82
C LEU A 176 -5.09 14.24 16.54
N GLY A 177 -5.54 15.41 16.06
CA GLY A 177 -5.33 16.68 16.73
C GLY A 177 -6.03 16.75 18.10
N GLU A 178 -7.27 16.28 18.20
CA GLU A 178 -8.02 16.18 19.47
C GLU A 178 -7.35 15.25 20.48
N LEU A 179 -6.65 14.23 20.02
CA LEU A 179 -5.81 13.34 20.83
C LEU A 179 -4.50 13.98 21.28
N GLY A 180 -4.24 15.23 20.91
CA GLY A 180 -3.09 16.03 21.35
C GLY A 180 -1.91 16.05 20.39
N ALA A 181 -2.05 15.55 19.18
CA ALA A 181 -1.02 15.70 18.16
C ALA A 181 -0.97 17.14 17.60
N VAL A 182 0.23 17.58 17.20
CA VAL A 182 0.45 18.86 16.53
C VAL A 182 0.38 18.64 15.02
N VAL A 183 -0.72 19.06 14.41
CA VAL A 183 -0.97 18.88 12.98
C VAL A 183 -0.46 20.09 12.21
N SER A 184 0.26 19.87 11.12
CA SER A 184 0.77 20.91 10.22
C SER A 184 0.69 20.49 8.76
N GLU A 185 0.60 21.45 7.86
CA GLU A 185 0.63 21.21 6.42
C GLU A 185 2.06 20.99 5.93
N ILE A 186 2.21 20.04 5.01
CA ILE A 186 3.49 19.70 4.37
C ILE A 186 3.27 19.68 2.86
N GLU A 187 4.16 20.33 2.13
CA GLU A 187 4.24 20.28 0.67
C GLU A 187 5.41 19.41 0.22
N ILE A 188 5.18 18.56 -0.77
CA ILE A 188 6.20 17.71 -1.40
C ILE A 188 6.16 17.96 -2.92
N PRO A 189 7.00 18.84 -3.47
CA PRO A 189 6.88 19.33 -4.84
C PRO A 189 6.80 18.24 -5.93
N LEU A 190 7.50 17.12 -5.75
CA LEU A 190 7.50 16.02 -6.73
C LEU A 190 6.40 14.97 -6.48
N ILE A 191 5.52 15.16 -5.50
CA ILE A 191 4.54 14.12 -5.17
C ILE A 191 3.54 13.87 -6.31
N ALA A 192 3.22 14.92 -7.09
CA ALA A 192 2.33 14.80 -8.24
C ALA A 192 2.87 13.86 -9.33
N GLN A 193 4.19 13.73 -9.44
CA GLN A 193 4.87 12.90 -10.43
C GLN A 193 5.09 11.46 -9.97
N SER A 194 4.76 11.13 -8.73
CA SER A 194 5.08 9.82 -8.12
C SER A 194 4.53 8.63 -8.91
N ALA A 195 3.32 8.71 -9.46
CA ALA A 195 2.74 7.64 -10.26
C ALA A 195 3.54 7.39 -11.56
N ALA A 196 3.90 8.44 -12.28
CA ALA A 196 4.69 8.32 -13.51
C ALA A 196 6.10 7.78 -13.24
N ILE A 197 6.76 8.28 -12.18
CA ILE A 197 8.07 7.79 -11.74
C ILE A 197 7.99 6.30 -11.38
N SER A 198 7.02 5.92 -10.55
CA SER A 198 6.80 4.54 -10.14
C SER A 198 6.51 3.61 -11.32
N THR A 199 5.68 4.05 -12.28
CA THR A 199 5.36 3.26 -13.47
C THR A 199 6.61 3.02 -14.32
N ALA A 200 7.41 4.04 -14.58
CA ALA A 200 8.62 3.88 -15.40
C ALA A 200 9.66 2.97 -14.72
N VAL A 201 9.83 3.06 -13.40
CA VAL A 201 10.73 2.17 -12.65
C VAL A 201 10.17 0.74 -12.65
N THR A 202 8.91 0.54 -12.22
CA THR A 202 8.32 -0.80 -12.08
C THR A 202 8.23 -1.53 -13.42
N TYR A 203 7.81 -0.86 -14.50
CA TYR A 203 7.65 -1.52 -15.80
C TYR A 203 9.00 -1.90 -16.40
N GLY A 204 10.04 -1.07 -16.20
CA GLY A 204 11.40 -1.43 -16.57
C GLY A 204 11.91 -2.66 -15.81
N ASP A 205 11.72 -2.67 -14.47
CA ASP A 205 12.17 -3.78 -13.63
C ASP A 205 11.43 -5.08 -13.98
N VAL A 206 10.09 -5.07 -14.04
CA VAL A 206 9.28 -6.27 -14.28
C VAL A 206 9.52 -6.86 -15.66
N SER A 207 9.74 -6.04 -16.70
CA SER A 207 10.07 -6.55 -18.04
C SER A 207 11.42 -7.27 -18.07
N GLY A 208 12.37 -6.86 -17.24
CA GLY A 208 13.63 -7.55 -17.02
C GLY A 208 13.47 -8.90 -16.33
N VAL A 209 12.66 -8.95 -15.25
CA VAL A 209 12.34 -10.20 -14.53
C VAL A 209 11.65 -11.22 -15.43
N HIS A 210 10.72 -10.76 -16.27
CA HIS A 210 9.92 -11.61 -17.15
C HIS A 210 10.49 -11.72 -18.58
N ARG A 211 11.77 -11.48 -18.81
CA ARG A 211 12.38 -11.46 -20.14
C ARG A 211 12.15 -12.74 -20.91
N GLU A 212 12.39 -13.89 -20.28
CA GLU A 212 12.16 -15.21 -20.90
C GLU A 212 10.69 -15.44 -21.22
N GLY A 213 9.80 -15.01 -20.30
CA GLY A 213 8.36 -15.10 -20.53
C GLY A 213 7.89 -14.21 -21.69
N ILE A 214 8.44 -13.01 -21.84
CA ILE A 214 8.14 -12.14 -22.98
C ILE A 214 8.57 -12.78 -24.29
N ASP A 215 9.74 -13.41 -24.34
CA ASP A 215 10.29 -13.97 -25.56
C ASP A 215 9.58 -15.28 -25.97
N ASN A 216 9.12 -16.11 -25.02
CA ASN A 216 8.65 -17.46 -25.29
C ASN A 216 7.19 -17.73 -24.90
N HIS A 217 6.60 -16.98 -23.95
CA HIS A 217 5.33 -17.29 -23.30
C HIS A 217 4.38 -16.09 -23.19
N LEU A 218 4.61 -15.00 -23.97
CA LEU A 218 3.86 -13.75 -23.81
C LEU A 218 2.33 -13.93 -23.84
N LYS A 219 1.83 -14.83 -24.68
CA LYS A 219 0.39 -15.09 -24.85
C LYS A 219 -0.24 -15.86 -23.67
N GLU A 220 0.56 -16.38 -22.76
CA GLU A 220 0.11 -17.13 -21.58
C GLU A 220 -0.19 -16.20 -20.39
N TYR A 221 0.30 -14.96 -20.44
CA TYR A 221 -0.02 -13.93 -19.44
C TYR A 221 -1.40 -13.30 -19.68
N ASP A 222 -2.00 -12.76 -18.61
CA ASP A 222 -3.21 -11.94 -18.76
C ASP A 222 -2.94 -10.71 -19.65
N TYR A 223 -4.00 -10.21 -20.29
CA TYR A 223 -3.88 -9.13 -21.28
C TYR A 223 -3.25 -7.86 -20.71
N ASN A 224 -3.63 -7.47 -19.50
CA ASN A 224 -3.12 -6.24 -18.88
C ASN A 224 -1.66 -6.39 -18.47
N LEU A 225 -1.26 -7.59 -18.04
CA LEU A 225 0.15 -7.89 -17.75
C LEU A 225 0.98 -7.87 -19.02
N GLN A 226 0.51 -8.47 -20.15
CA GLN A 226 1.17 -8.38 -21.45
C GLN A 226 1.47 -6.92 -21.82
N LEU A 227 0.49 -6.02 -21.70
CA LEU A 227 0.67 -4.59 -22.01
C LEU A 227 1.75 -3.93 -21.13
N ARG A 228 1.79 -4.27 -19.85
CA ARG A 228 2.80 -3.73 -18.92
C ARG A 228 4.20 -4.23 -19.23
N LEU A 229 4.34 -5.53 -19.48
CA LEU A 229 5.60 -6.16 -19.87
C LEU A 229 6.15 -5.57 -21.17
N LEU A 230 5.31 -5.47 -22.21
CA LEU A 230 5.70 -4.89 -23.49
C LEU A 230 6.05 -3.40 -23.35
N THR A 231 5.27 -2.64 -22.58
CA THR A 231 5.56 -1.22 -22.31
C THR A 231 6.93 -1.06 -21.65
N GLY A 232 7.24 -1.91 -20.67
CA GLY A 232 8.54 -1.91 -20.00
C GLY A 232 9.68 -2.30 -20.95
N ALA A 233 9.46 -3.29 -21.81
CA ALA A 233 10.47 -3.78 -22.76
C ALA A 233 10.85 -2.74 -23.83
N ILE A 234 9.93 -1.84 -24.20
CA ILE A 234 10.21 -0.76 -25.17
C ILE A 234 10.53 0.59 -24.54
N LEU A 235 10.53 0.66 -23.19
CA LEU A 235 10.82 1.91 -22.49
C LEU A 235 12.27 2.33 -22.77
N PRO A 236 12.52 3.55 -23.32
CA PRO A 236 13.88 4.01 -23.58
C PRO A 236 14.69 4.10 -22.28
N ALA A 237 15.95 3.65 -22.32
CA ALA A 237 16.84 3.68 -21.16
C ALA A 237 16.97 5.08 -20.54
N GLN A 238 16.92 6.13 -21.36
CA GLN A 238 16.96 7.52 -20.92
C GLN A 238 15.72 7.89 -20.07
N ALA A 239 14.53 7.36 -20.39
CA ALA A 239 13.31 7.58 -19.63
C ALA A 239 13.37 6.87 -18.28
N HIS A 240 13.83 5.61 -18.26
CA HIS A 240 14.06 4.86 -17.04
C HIS A 240 15.09 5.56 -16.13
N GLN A 241 16.26 5.97 -16.68
CA GLN A 241 17.28 6.68 -15.92
C GLN A 241 16.78 8.03 -15.37
N LYS A 242 15.93 8.75 -16.13
CA LYS A 242 15.28 9.96 -15.62
C LYS A 242 14.36 9.64 -14.45
N ALA A 243 13.56 8.57 -14.53
CA ALA A 243 12.67 8.13 -13.45
C ALA A 243 13.46 7.76 -12.19
N VAL A 244 14.57 7.04 -12.31
CA VAL A 244 15.46 6.69 -11.18
C VAL A 244 16.01 7.95 -10.51
N ARG A 245 16.45 8.95 -11.26
CA ARG A 245 16.93 10.24 -10.70
C ARG A 245 15.80 11.01 -10.02
N LEU A 246 14.61 11.08 -10.62
CA LEU A 246 13.44 11.73 -10.01
C LEU A 246 12.98 10.99 -8.75
N ARG A 247 13.06 9.66 -8.72
CA ARG A 247 12.84 8.85 -7.51
C ARG A 247 13.75 9.29 -6.36
N HIS A 248 15.05 9.45 -6.64
CA HIS A 248 15.99 9.91 -5.63
C HIS A 248 15.64 11.30 -5.08
N MET A 249 15.27 12.23 -5.96
CA MET A 249 14.85 13.58 -5.56
C MET A 249 13.55 13.53 -4.72
N LEU A 250 12.55 12.75 -5.13
CA LEU A 250 11.31 12.58 -4.37
C LEU A 250 11.57 11.95 -3.00
N ARG A 251 12.44 10.92 -2.95
CA ARG A 251 12.85 10.32 -1.67
C ARG A 251 13.45 11.37 -0.74
N GLN A 252 14.35 12.21 -1.23
CA GLN A 252 14.97 13.26 -0.43
C GLN A 252 13.92 14.24 0.09
N GLN A 253 12.98 14.70 -0.74
CA GLN A 253 11.90 15.59 -0.30
C GLN A 253 11.01 14.96 0.80
N ILE A 254 10.73 13.66 0.70
CA ILE A 254 9.97 12.93 1.74
C ILE A 254 10.78 12.82 3.04
N LEU A 255 12.08 12.52 2.95
CA LEU A 255 12.94 12.45 4.14
C LEU A 255 13.10 13.83 4.80
N ASP A 256 13.30 14.89 4.01
CA ASP A 256 13.38 16.28 4.53
C ASP A 256 12.06 16.73 5.20
N ALA A 257 10.91 16.24 4.71
CA ALA A 257 9.62 16.44 5.36
C ALA A 257 9.54 15.68 6.70
N LEU A 258 9.98 14.42 6.73
CA LEU A 258 10.02 13.59 7.94
C LEU A 258 11.03 14.07 9.00
N GLU A 259 12.02 14.89 8.64
CA GLU A 259 12.85 15.59 9.64
C GLU A 259 12.10 16.66 10.43
N LYS A 260 11.01 17.21 9.87
CA LYS A 260 10.20 18.26 10.48
C LYS A 260 9.05 17.71 11.33
N VAL A 261 8.59 16.48 10.99
CA VAL A 261 7.43 15.81 11.61
C VAL A 261 7.75 14.37 11.95
N ASP A 262 6.97 13.76 12.83
CA ASP A 262 7.15 12.36 13.24
C ASP A 262 6.54 11.40 12.22
N VAL A 263 5.39 11.77 11.63
CA VAL A 263 4.73 11.01 10.55
C VAL A 263 4.11 11.94 9.51
N LEU A 264 3.94 11.42 8.30
CA LEU A 264 3.17 12.05 7.23
C LEU A 264 1.83 11.33 7.06
N VAL A 265 0.77 12.08 6.80
CA VAL A 265 -0.57 11.52 6.60
C VAL A 265 -1.24 12.02 5.31
N MET A 266 -2.02 11.15 4.67
CA MET A 266 -2.83 11.43 3.49
C MET A 266 -3.84 10.29 3.25
N PRO A 267 -4.81 10.40 2.33
CA PRO A 267 -5.62 9.25 1.93
C PRO A 267 -4.78 8.11 1.36
N THR A 268 -5.19 6.87 1.57
CA THR A 268 -4.57 5.70 0.92
C THR A 268 -4.95 5.62 -0.57
N SER A 269 -6.15 6.07 -0.91
CA SER A 269 -6.68 6.13 -2.28
C SER A 269 -7.46 7.42 -2.47
N SER A 270 -7.53 7.94 -3.70
CA SER A 270 -8.37 9.09 -4.04
C SER A 270 -9.87 8.77 -4.06
N ILE A 271 -10.22 7.51 -4.17
CA ILE A 271 -11.61 7.01 -4.30
C ILE A 271 -11.81 5.80 -3.38
N PRO A 272 -13.04 5.51 -2.95
CA PRO A 272 -13.38 4.24 -2.31
C PRO A 272 -13.22 3.08 -3.31
N ALA A 273 -13.52 1.85 -2.86
CA ALA A 273 -13.44 0.67 -3.71
C ALA A 273 -14.23 0.86 -5.02
N SER A 274 -13.53 0.81 -6.15
CA SER A 274 -14.15 0.96 -7.48
C SER A 274 -15.00 -0.26 -7.84
N PRO A 275 -15.98 -0.13 -8.73
CA PRO A 275 -16.62 -1.29 -9.35
C PRO A 275 -15.60 -2.25 -9.96
N LEU A 276 -15.94 -3.53 -10.00
CA LEU A 276 -15.14 -4.52 -10.71
C LEU A 276 -15.17 -4.20 -12.21
N PRO A 277 -14.00 -4.19 -12.89
CA PRO A 277 -13.96 -3.94 -14.33
C PRO A 277 -14.63 -5.08 -15.09
N GLU A 278 -15.39 -4.72 -16.15
CA GLU A 278 -16.10 -5.68 -17.00
C GLU A 278 -15.20 -6.27 -18.10
N LYS A 279 -14.14 -5.54 -18.46
CA LYS A 279 -13.20 -5.94 -19.53
C LYS A 279 -11.76 -5.55 -19.18
N ALA A 280 -10.82 -6.23 -19.82
CA ALA A 280 -9.41 -5.92 -19.76
C ALA A 280 -9.06 -4.66 -20.58
N GLY A 281 -7.92 -4.07 -20.26
CA GLY A 281 -7.34 -2.95 -20.99
C GLY A 281 -7.88 -1.58 -20.59
N VAL A 282 -7.42 -0.58 -21.34
CA VAL A 282 -7.88 0.81 -21.26
C VAL A 282 -8.26 1.29 -22.64
N GLU A 283 -9.37 2.01 -22.75
CA GLU A 283 -9.97 2.34 -24.03
C GLU A 283 -9.31 3.54 -24.73
N SER A 284 -8.62 4.40 -23.94
CA SER A 284 -8.03 5.61 -24.48
C SER A 284 -6.79 6.04 -23.69
N LYS A 285 -6.03 6.98 -24.27
CA LYS A 285 -4.91 7.65 -23.57
C LYS A 285 -5.38 8.37 -22.33
N GLU A 286 -6.55 8.99 -22.39
CA GLU A 286 -7.16 9.74 -21.27
C GLU A 286 -7.49 8.79 -20.12
N ALA A 287 -8.13 7.67 -20.40
CA ALA A 287 -8.41 6.61 -19.39
C ALA A 287 -7.12 6.05 -18.78
N PHE A 288 -6.06 5.90 -19.56
CA PHE A 288 -4.75 5.49 -19.05
C PHE A 288 -4.14 6.52 -18.11
N LEU A 289 -4.21 7.81 -18.46
CA LEU A 289 -3.70 8.90 -17.62
C LEU A 289 -4.50 9.03 -16.32
N GLU A 290 -5.82 8.85 -16.38
CA GLU A 290 -6.69 8.83 -15.20
C GLU A 290 -6.35 7.65 -14.28
N MET A 291 -6.17 6.45 -14.84
CA MET A 291 -5.72 5.26 -14.10
C MET A 291 -4.37 5.51 -13.40
N LEU A 292 -3.42 6.17 -14.06
CA LEU A 292 -2.13 6.56 -13.46
C LEU A 292 -2.29 7.58 -12.33
N GLY A 293 -3.22 8.54 -12.48
CA GLY A 293 -3.55 9.55 -11.48
C GLY A 293 -4.31 9.01 -10.26
N GLY A 294 -4.88 7.79 -10.37
CA GLY A 294 -5.68 7.14 -9.33
C GLY A 294 -4.87 6.65 -8.13
N ARG A 295 -5.26 5.52 -7.56
CA ARG A 295 -4.69 4.94 -6.32
C ARG A 295 -3.15 4.94 -6.28
N ARG A 296 -2.48 4.58 -7.39
CA ARG A 296 -1.01 4.51 -7.45
C ARG A 296 -0.35 5.86 -7.14
N SER A 297 -0.98 6.99 -7.44
CA SER A 297 -0.44 8.31 -7.11
C SER A 297 -0.44 8.59 -5.60
N PHE A 298 -1.25 7.86 -4.83
CA PHE A 298 -1.37 7.98 -3.39
C PHE A 298 -0.45 7.01 -2.63
N THR A 299 -0.20 5.83 -3.15
CA THR A 299 0.64 4.83 -2.49
C THR A 299 2.10 4.87 -2.94
N ALA A 300 2.37 5.16 -4.21
CA ALA A 300 3.71 5.16 -4.79
C ALA A 300 4.75 6.08 -4.11
N PRO A 301 4.42 7.26 -3.56
CA PRO A 301 5.42 8.13 -2.93
C PRO A 301 6.27 7.39 -1.90
N PHE A 302 5.64 6.61 -1.03
CA PHE A 302 6.33 5.91 0.05
C PHE A 302 7.05 4.63 -0.41
N ASN A 303 6.59 3.99 -1.50
CA ASN A 303 7.37 2.94 -2.16
C ASN A 303 8.66 3.50 -2.74
N LEU A 304 8.56 4.60 -3.50
CA LEU A 304 9.71 5.29 -4.11
C LEU A 304 10.70 5.79 -3.05
N ALA A 305 10.19 6.26 -1.92
CA ALA A 305 11.00 6.69 -0.79
C ALA A 305 11.56 5.54 0.06
N SER A 306 11.06 4.31 -0.11
CA SER A 306 11.48 3.13 0.68
C SER A 306 11.23 3.28 2.19
N VAL A 307 10.23 4.06 2.58
CA VAL A 307 9.82 4.28 3.97
C VAL A 307 8.62 3.42 4.36
N PRO A 308 8.41 3.15 5.65
CA PRO A 308 7.23 2.41 6.11
C PRO A 308 5.98 3.26 5.90
N ALA A 309 4.89 2.61 5.47
CA ALA A 309 3.59 3.24 5.34
C ALA A 309 2.47 2.24 5.64
N LEU A 310 1.52 2.67 6.45
CA LEU A 310 0.38 1.88 6.90
C LEU A 310 -0.91 2.52 6.40
N SER A 311 -1.89 1.69 6.02
CA SER A 311 -3.28 2.10 5.80
C SER A 311 -4.13 1.59 6.94
N ILE A 312 -4.99 2.47 7.49
CA ILE A 312 -5.99 2.13 8.51
C ILE A 312 -7.35 2.68 8.09
N ASN A 313 -8.42 1.97 8.40
CA ASN A 313 -9.78 2.44 8.14
C ASN A 313 -10.06 3.73 8.92
N CYS A 314 -10.54 4.77 8.24
CA CYS A 314 -10.88 6.05 8.84
C CYS A 314 -12.37 6.43 8.67
N GLY A 315 -13.19 5.48 8.25
CA GLY A 315 -14.63 5.66 8.14
C GLY A 315 -15.19 4.96 6.91
N PHE A 316 -16.48 5.19 6.68
CA PHE A 316 -17.24 4.58 5.60
C PHE A 316 -17.98 5.66 4.80
N THR A 317 -18.05 5.47 3.49
CA THR A 317 -18.90 6.30 2.61
C THR A 317 -20.37 6.07 2.89
N VAL A 318 -21.23 6.85 2.23
CA VAL A 318 -22.70 6.66 2.30
C VAL A 318 -23.15 5.29 1.77
N ASP A 319 -22.33 4.66 0.93
CA ASP A 319 -22.58 3.30 0.40
C ASP A 319 -21.89 2.22 1.25
N ASP A 320 -21.52 2.51 2.49
CA ASP A 320 -20.82 1.61 3.42
C ASP A 320 -19.47 1.06 2.91
N LEU A 321 -18.81 1.77 2.02
CA LEU A 321 -17.48 1.40 1.55
C LEU A 321 -16.38 2.00 2.44
N PRO A 322 -15.41 1.19 2.91
CA PRO A 322 -14.33 1.67 3.76
C PRO A 322 -13.42 2.69 3.06
N VAL A 323 -12.86 3.60 3.83
CA VAL A 323 -11.85 4.58 3.39
C VAL A 323 -10.61 4.47 4.27
N GLY A 324 -9.43 4.45 3.65
CA GLY A 324 -8.16 4.33 4.37
C GLY A 324 -7.44 5.66 4.55
N LEU A 325 -7.06 5.97 5.80
CA LEU A 325 -6.02 6.95 6.14
C LEU A 325 -4.65 6.27 5.99
N GLN A 326 -3.73 6.90 5.30
CA GLN A 326 -2.36 6.43 5.18
C GLN A 326 -1.44 7.21 6.10
N ILE A 327 -0.60 6.50 6.88
CA ILE A 327 0.36 7.03 7.83
C ILE A 327 1.74 6.52 7.42
N ALA A 328 2.70 7.42 7.17
CA ALA A 328 4.07 7.07 6.79
C ALA A 328 5.08 7.65 7.77
N GLY A 329 6.11 6.88 8.09
CA GLY A 329 7.15 7.22 9.07
C GLY A 329 8.55 7.27 8.48
N LYS A 330 9.54 7.53 9.34
CA LYS A 330 10.97 7.50 8.99
C LYS A 330 11.41 6.08 8.63
N PRO A 331 12.51 5.91 7.87
CA PRO A 331 13.05 4.57 7.60
C PRO A 331 13.28 3.79 8.88
N PHE A 332 12.79 2.55 8.91
CA PHE A 332 12.88 1.61 10.05
C PHE A 332 12.17 2.05 11.33
N ASP A 333 11.31 3.07 11.28
CA ASP A 333 10.48 3.52 12.39
C ASP A 333 9.01 3.09 12.23
N GLU A 334 8.80 1.80 11.98
CA GLU A 334 7.47 1.18 11.98
C GLU A 334 6.76 1.36 13.33
N SER A 335 7.52 1.45 14.42
CA SER A 335 7.01 1.69 15.79
C SER A 335 6.23 2.99 15.89
N MET A 336 6.74 4.08 15.31
CA MET A 336 6.03 5.37 15.30
C MET A 336 4.75 5.31 14.46
N VAL A 337 4.81 4.61 13.30
CA VAL A 337 3.65 4.41 12.43
C VAL A 337 2.56 3.62 13.16
N PHE A 338 2.92 2.52 13.82
CA PHE A 338 1.98 1.74 14.62
C PHE A 338 1.41 2.52 15.80
N ARG A 339 2.25 3.28 16.51
CA ARG A 339 1.83 4.11 17.66
C ARG A 339 0.74 5.10 17.27
N VAL A 340 0.93 5.83 16.16
CA VAL A 340 -0.07 6.79 15.66
C VAL A 340 -1.35 6.08 15.20
N ALA A 341 -1.20 4.97 14.44
CA ALA A 341 -2.32 4.18 13.98
C ALA A 341 -3.13 3.60 15.16
N TYR A 342 -2.47 3.08 16.18
CA TYR A 342 -3.12 2.51 17.37
C TYR A 342 -3.87 3.57 18.18
N ALA A 343 -3.27 4.73 18.42
CA ALA A 343 -3.95 5.81 19.12
C ALA A 343 -5.23 6.26 18.39
N TYR A 344 -5.20 6.30 17.04
CA TYR A 344 -6.37 6.56 16.23
C TYR A 344 -7.41 5.43 16.33
N GLU A 345 -6.97 4.16 16.23
CA GLU A 345 -7.84 2.99 16.36
C GLU A 345 -8.59 2.97 17.69
N GLN A 346 -7.90 3.29 18.80
CA GLN A 346 -8.51 3.30 20.14
C GLN A 346 -9.50 4.47 20.35
N ALA A 347 -9.44 5.51 19.54
CA ALA A 347 -10.35 6.65 19.59
C ALA A 347 -11.56 6.52 18.64
N THR A 348 -11.67 5.39 17.93
CA THR A 348 -12.71 5.12 16.95
C THR A 348 -13.25 3.70 17.09
N ASP A 349 -14.36 3.41 16.45
CA ASP A 349 -14.99 2.08 16.46
C ASP A 349 -15.05 1.40 15.08
N TRP A 350 -14.31 1.94 14.10
CA TRP A 350 -14.36 1.46 12.72
C TRP A 350 -13.97 -0.01 12.57
N ASN A 351 -13.04 -0.51 13.39
CA ASN A 351 -12.58 -1.90 13.40
C ASN A 351 -13.58 -2.88 14.01
N THR A 352 -14.64 -2.39 14.67
CA THR A 352 -15.75 -3.23 15.22
C THR A 352 -16.78 -3.60 14.17
N ARG A 353 -16.85 -2.84 13.07
CA ARG A 353 -17.78 -3.11 11.97
C ARG A 353 -17.37 -4.37 11.21
N ARG A 354 -18.36 -5.11 10.75
CA ARG A 354 -18.16 -6.33 9.94
C ARG A 354 -18.80 -6.15 8.57
N PRO A 355 -18.15 -6.66 7.50
CA PRO A 355 -18.77 -6.68 6.20
C PRO A 355 -20.02 -7.60 6.18
N PRO A 356 -20.97 -7.38 5.26
CA PRO A 356 -22.14 -8.24 5.10
C PRO A 356 -21.80 -9.69 4.79
N VAL A 357 -20.63 -9.92 4.18
CA VAL A 357 -20.10 -11.25 3.87
C VAL A 357 -18.91 -11.51 4.79
N SER A 358 -19.14 -12.34 5.82
CA SER A 358 -18.13 -12.69 6.83
C SER A 358 -18.33 -14.12 7.33
#